data_e970c8cccf4b5cf452689d19c211b696
#
_entry.id   e970c8cccf4b5cf452689d19c211b696
#
_cell.length_a   1.000
_cell.length_b   1.000
_cell.length_c   1.000
_cell.angle_alpha   90.00
_cell.angle_beta   90.00
_cell.angle_gamma   90.00
#
_symmetry.space_group_name_H-M   'P 1'
#
loop_
_entity.id
_entity.type
_entity.pdbx_description
1 polymer ?
#
loop_
_entity_poly.entity_id
_entity_poly.type
_entity_poly.pdbx_seq_one_letter_code
_entity_poly.pdbx_strand_id
1 'polypeptide(L)'
;MDNEMIYKKIIPCLDLSNAVEMAKYYNDTGADEIAYFDSKATKEGRNPNVAVIRQICDSVDIPLIACGGVRNLDDIKKLLYAGASKVCMKSAALATPELVSEAADRFGSERIICTIDLSECDDPVGYARKLKELGAGELLLLHNNMVPEYMDIVRSIRENVALPVIVSTYSTNGEAVAEMLKETNAESISLYNLQKMDIMEIKQDCKADNVDVNLFEASMSFDEFKLNSDGLIPCVTQHYKTGEVLMVAYMNKESYEKTIRTGRMTYWSRSRNELWTKGDTSGHYQFVKSLTIDCDKDTILAKVSQIGAACHTGSRTCFFTDLVKKDYNDTNPLKVFEEVYNTIRDRKDKPVDGVYTNYLFDKGIDKILKKVGEGATE
;
A
#
# COMPACT_ATOMS: atom_id res chain seq x y z
N MET A 1 -21.03 -14.22 10.66
CA MET A 1 -20.28 -14.43 9.41
C MET A 1 -20.41 -13.15 8.65
N ASP A 2 -19.41 -12.29 8.84
CA ASP A 2 -19.34 -11.03 8.12
C ASP A 2 -19.09 -11.38 6.65
N ASN A 3 -20.03 -10.99 5.78
CA ASN A 3 -19.82 -11.02 4.35
C ASN A 3 -18.72 -9.98 4.07
N GLU A 4 -17.45 -10.39 4.06
CA GLU A 4 -16.40 -9.55 3.52
C GLU A 4 -16.78 -9.24 2.07
N MET A 5 -17.17 -8.02 1.80
CA MET A 5 -17.37 -7.54 0.44
C MET A 5 -16.04 -7.69 -0.31
N ILE A 6 -16.03 -8.57 -1.29
CA ILE A 6 -14.81 -8.84 -2.09
C ILE A 6 -14.72 -7.74 -3.13
N TYR A 7 -13.98 -6.67 -2.81
CA TYR A 7 -13.65 -5.60 -3.76
C TYR A 7 -12.61 -6.06 -4.77
N LYS A 8 -12.73 -5.54 -6.00
CA LYS A 8 -11.66 -5.65 -7.00
C LYS A 8 -10.47 -4.78 -6.58
N LYS A 9 -9.26 -5.31 -6.68
CA LYS A 9 -8.04 -4.63 -6.23
C LYS A 9 -7.32 -3.93 -7.35
N ILE A 10 -6.85 -2.71 -7.09
CA ILE A 10 -6.00 -1.93 -7.99
C ILE A 10 -4.57 -1.99 -7.47
N ILE A 11 -3.65 -2.55 -8.25
CA ILE A 11 -2.27 -2.89 -7.86
C ILE A 11 -1.28 -2.16 -8.78
N PRO A 12 -0.76 -0.99 -8.43
CA PRO A 12 0.31 -0.36 -9.19
C PRO A 12 1.61 -1.16 -9.12
N CYS A 13 2.32 -1.23 -10.25
CA CYS A 13 3.56 -1.95 -10.39
C CYS A 13 4.75 -0.99 -10.40
N LEU A 14 5.78 -1.32 -9.64
CA LEU A 14 7.00 -0.55 -9.48
C LEU A 14 8.17 -1.31 -10.11
N ASP A 15 8.85 -0.73 -11.09
CA ASP A 15 10.11 -1.20 -11.67
C ASP A 15 11.05 0.00 -11.88
N LEU A 16 11.27 0.79 -10.83
CA LEU A 16 11.97 2.07 -10.91
C LEU A 16 13.00 2.23 -9.81
N SER A 17 14.00 3.08 -10.05
CA SER A 17 15.02 3.44 -9.06
C SER A 17 14.44 4.19 -7.84
N ASN A 18 13.29 4.85 -7.98
CA ASN A 18 12.57 5.57 -6.92
C ASN A 18 11.39 4.76 -6.33
N ALA A 19 11.47 3.43 -6.35
CA ALA A 19 10.39 2.53 -5.94
C ALA A 19 9.83 2.83 -4.53
N VAL A 20 10.67 3.19 -3.57
CA VAL A 20 10.23 3.52 -2.19
C VAL A 20 9.37 4.79 -2.16
N GLU A 21 9.74 5.84 -2.90
CA GLU A 21 8.97 7.07 -3.00
C GLU A 21 7.61 6.81 -3.67
N MET A 22 7.63 6.06 -4.77
CA MET A 22 6.42 5.72 -5.50
C MET A 22 5.50 4.81 -4.68
N ALA A 23 6.05 3.87 -3.91
CA ALA A 23 5.27 3.04 -3.00
C ALA A 23 4.52 3.88 -1.96
N LYS A 24 5.19 4.85 -1.33
CA LYS A 24 4.53 5.80 -0.41
C LYS A 24 3.41 6.57 -1.08
N TYR A 25 3.66 7.06 -2.29
CA TYR A 25 2.66 7.79 -3.04
C TYR A 25 1.41 6.92 -3.31
N TYR A 26 1.59 5.69 -3.78
CA TYR A 26 0.46 4.79 -4.06
C TYR A 26 -0.26 4.33 -2.78
N ASN A 27 0.47 4.11 -1.69
CA ASN A 27 -0.13 3.86 -0.38
C ASN A 27 -1.03 5.02 0.09
N ASP A 28 -0.64 6.25 -0.20
CA ASP A 28 -1.40 7.44 0.19
C ASP A 28 -2.54 7.76 -0.79
N THR A 29 -2.41 7.40 -2.06
CA THR A 29 -3.45 7.61 -3.09
C THR A 29 -4.41 6.44 -3.24
N GLY A 30 -4.41 5.46 -2.32
CA GLY A 30 -5.48 4.47 -2.18
C GLY A 30 -5.28 3.18 -2.96
N ALA A 31 -4.06 2.80 -3.31
CA ALA A 31 -3.77 1.46 -3.83
C ALA A 31 -4.14 0.38 -2.80
N ASP A 32 -4.59 -0.78 -3.26
CA ASP A 32 -4.97 -1.89 -2.38
C ASP A 32 -3.78 -2.79 -2.02
N GLU A 33 -2.90 -3.00 -2.98
CA GLU A 33 -1.61 -3.69 -2.86
C GLU A 33 -0.61 -2.97 -3.78
N ILE A 34 0.69 -3.26 -3.63
CA ILE A 34 1.75 -2.78 -4.53
C ILE A 34 2.50 -3.99 -5.05
N ALA A 35 2.87 -4.02 -6.34
CA ALA A 35 3.78 -5.00 -6.88
C ALA A 35 5.14 -4.36 -7.20
N TYR A 36 6.23 -4.91 -6.66
CA TYR A 36 7.59 -4.50 -7.00
C TYR A 36 8.24 -5.54 -7.89
N PHE A 37 8.61 -5.14 -9.09
CA PHE A 37 9.28 -5.98 -10.09
C PHE A 37 10.75 -5.66 -10.16
N ASP A 38 11.60 -6.60 -9.78
CA ASP A 38 13.02 -6.55 -10.04
C ASP A 38 13.32 -7.23 -11.39
N SER A 39 12.92 -6.57 -12.48
CA SER A 39 13.04 -7.11 -13.84
C SER A 39 14.47 -7.42 -14.24
N LYS A 40 15.45 -6.68 -13.67
CA LYS A 40 16.88 -6.88 -13.92
C LYS A 40 17.45 -8.10 -13.20
N ALA A 41 16.94 -8.44 -12.00
CA ALA A 41 17.48 -9.55 -11.22
C ALA A 41 17.48 -10.87 -11.98
N THR A 42 16.37 -11.18 -12.66
CA THR A 42 16.25 -12.39 -13.48
C THR A 42 17.18 -12.36 -14.70
N LYS A 43 17.26 -11.20 -15.41
CA LYS A 43 18.09 -11.04 -16.61
C LYS A 43 19.58 -11.12 -16.29
N GLU A 44 19.99 -10.56 -15.17
CA GLU A 44 21.39 -10.50 -14.71
C GLU A 44 21.80 -11.73 -13.88
N GLY A 45 20.89 -12.64 -13.57
CA GLY A 45 21.13 -13.82 -12.74
C GLY A 45 21.52 -13.50 -11.30
N ARG A 46 21.17 -12.30 -10.80
CA ARG A 46 21.45 -11.86 -9.43
C ARG A 46 20.34 -12.19 -8.46
N ASN A 47 20.63 -12.09 -7.19
CA ASN A 47 19.65 -12.23 -6.12
C ASN A 47 18.62 -11.10 -6.17
N PRO A 48 17.36 -11.35 -5.70
CA PRO A 48 16.36 -10.31 -5.54
C PRO A 48 16.83 -9.19 -4.59
N ASN A 49 16.39 -7.97 -4.83
CA ASN A 49 16.78 -6.80 -4.02
C ASN A 49 16.00 -6.73 -2.71
N VAL A 50 16.40 -7.58 -1.76
CA VAL A 50 15.77 -7.69 -0.42
C VAL A 50 15.80 -6.37 0.35
N ALA A 51 16.84 -5.53 0.12
CA ALA A 51 16.97 -4.25 0.81
C ALA A 51 15.85 -3.26 0.38
N VAL A 52 15.57 -3.17 -0.91
CA VAL A 52 14.49 -2.33 -1.44
C VAL A 52 13.12 -2.84 -0.98
N ILE A 53 12.90 -4.17 -1.00
CA ILE A 53 11.66 -4.78 -0.49
C ILE A 53 11.43 -4.34 0.96
N ARG A 54 12.43 -4.46 1.82
CA ARG A 54 12.33 -4.04 3.22
C ARG A 54 12.02 -2.55 3.35
N GLN A 55 12.73 -1.69 2.61
CA GLN A 55 12.49 -0.25 2.65
C GLN A 55 11.06 0.13 2.22
N ILE A 56 10.50 -0.57 1.22
CA ILE A 56 9.11 -0.38 0.82
C ILE A 56 8.19 -0.81 1.94
N CYS A 57 8.31 -2.05 2.46
CA CYS A 57 7.46 -2.57 3.52
C CYS A 57 7.48 -1.73 4.80
N ASP A 58 8.66 -1.19 5.18
CA ASP A 58 8.79 -0.28 6.33
C ASP A 58 8.12 1.09 6.10
N SER A 59 7.81 1.42 4.85
CA SER A 59 7.34 2.75 4.44
C SER A 59 5.85 2.83 4.12
N VAL A 60 5.19 1.69 3.89
CA VAL A 60 3.78 1.61 3.50
C VAL A 60 2.96 0.77 4.47
N ASP A 61 1.64 0.93 4.46
CA ASP A 61 0.72 0.18 5.30
C ASP A 61 -0.02 -0.93 4.52
N ILE A 62 0.07 -0.91 3.17
CA ILE A 62 -0.58 -1.86 2.28
C ILE A 62 0.35 -3.01 1.90
N PRO A 63 -0.20 -4.19 1.54
CA PRO A 63 0.59 -5.37 1.19
C PRO A 63 1.50 -5.15 -0.02
N LEU A 64 2.69 -5.77 0.01
CA LEU A 64 3.65 -5.77 -1.10
C LEU A 64 3.77 -7.17 -1.71
N ILE A 65 3.64 -7.24 -3.04
CA ILE A 65 3.95 -8.41 -3.86
C ILE A 65 5.38 -8.25 -4.40
N ALA A 66 6.27 -9.17 -4.06
CA ALA A 66 7.64 -9.15 -4.52
C ALA A 66 7.81 -10.04 -5.77
N CYS A 67 8.29 -9.45 -6.87
CA CYS A 67 8.45 -10.11 -8.16
C CYS A 67 9.89 -9.96 -8.68
N GLY A 68 10.40 -11.03 -9.30
CA GLY A 68 11.71 -11.05 -9.96
C GLY A 68 12.85 -11.60 -9.09
N GLY A 69 13.84 -12.23 -9.75
CA GLY A 69 15.04 -12.78 -9.11
C GLY A 69 14.83 -14.07 -8.30
N VAL A 70 13.62 -14.62 -8.23
CA VAL A 70 13.33 -15.88 -7.53
C VAL A 70 13.85 -17.05 -8.32
N ARG A 71 14.63 -17.97 -7.67
CA ARG A 71 15.22 -19.17 -8.27
C ARG A 71 15.06 -20.41 -7.38
N ASN A 72 14.88 -20.21 -6.07
CA ASN A 72 14.82 -21.28 -5.07
C ASN A 72 14.03 -20.83 -3.82
N LEU A 73 13.80 -21.78 -2.90
CA LEU A 73 13.08 -21.52 -1.65
C LEU A 73 13.75 -20.47 -0.74
N ASP A 74 15.08 -20.34 -0.78
CA ASP A 74 15.78 -19.38 0.06
C ASP A 74 15.54 -17.93 -0.42
N ASP A 75 15.43 -17.73 -1.75
CA ASP A 75 15.04 -16.44 -2.31
C ASP A 75 13.62 -16.06 -1.88
N ILE A 76 12.66 -16.99 -1.93
CA ILE A 76 11.27 -16.79 -1.47
C ILE A 76 11.27 -16.43 0.03
N LYS A 77 11.97 -17.21 0.84
CA LYS A 77 12.09 -16.97 2.28
C LYS A 77 12.63 -15.57 2.57
N LYS A 78 13.68 -15.14 1.88
CA LYS A 78 14.29 -13.81 2.07
C LYS A 78 13.31 -12.68 1.74
N LEU A 79 12.53 -12.81 0.67
CA LEU A 79 11.53 -11.81 0.28
C LEU A 79 10.40 -11.72 1.31
N LEU A 80 9.84 -12.85 1.75
CA LEU A 80 8.79 -12.90 2.76
C LEU A 80 9.29 -12.35 4.11
N TYR A 81 10.52 -12.68 4.52
CA TYR A 81 11.12 -12.18 5.76
C TYR A 81 11.56 -10.71 5.68
N ALA A 82 11.65 -10.15 4.48
CA ALA A 82 11.82 -8.72 4.28
C ALA A 82 10.52 -7.93 4.44
N GLY A 83 9.37 -8.61 4.55
CA GLY A 83 8.06 -8.03 4.76
C GLY A 83 7.10 -8.17 3.57
N ALA A 84 7.51 -8.77 2.44
CA ALA A 84 6.59 -9.02 1.35
C ALA A 84 5.43 -9.92 1.81
N SER A 85 4.21 -9.58 1.45
CA SER A 85 3.02 -10.38 1.75
C SER A 85 2.92 -11.60 0.83
N LYS A 86 3.31 -11.43 -0.43
CA LYS A 86 3.28 -12.47 -1.47
C LYS A 86 4.54 -12.41 -2.31
N VAL A 87 4.90 -13.54 -2.91
CA VAL A 87 6.02 -13.67 -3.85
C VAL A 87 5.50 -14.17 -5.19
N CYS A 88 5.93 -13.51 -6.26
CA CYS A 88 5.53 -13.84 -7.61
C CYS A 88 6.66 -14.54 -8.39
N MET A 89 6.36 -15.67 -9.02
CA MET A 89 7.28 -16.49 -9.80
C MET A 89 6.83 -16.60 -11.25
N LYS A 90 7.74 -16.36 -12.20
CA LYS A 90 7.54 -16.61 -13.66
C LYS A 90 8.51 -17.71 -14.11
N SER A 91 9.76 -17.35 -14.37
CA SER A 91 10.78 -18.24 -14.93
C SER A 91 11.14 -19.42 -14.02
N ALA A 92 11.10 -19.23 -12.70
CA ALA A 92 11.36 -20.30 -11.76
C ALA A 92 10.25 -21.38 -11.78
N ALA A 93 9.00 -20.97 -11.87
CA ALA A 93 7.86 -21.90 -11.98
C ALA A 93 7.87 -22.70 -13.31
N LEU A 94 8.39 -22.11 -14.39
CA LEU A 94 8.55 -22.79 -15.67
C LEU A 94 9.73 -23.78 -15.65
N ALA A 95 10.89 -23.36 -15.10
CA ALA A 95 12.11 -24.13 -15.08
C ALA A 95 12.09 -25.28 -14.06
N THR A 96 11.45 -25.08 -12.92
CA THR A 96 11.39 -26.02 -11.80
C THR A 96 9.99 -25.95 -11.17
N PRO A 97 8.99 -26.61 -11.80
CA PRO A 97 7.60 -26.57 -11.31
C PRO A 97 7.42 -27.04 -9.87
N GLU A 98 8.25 -27.98 -9.42
CA GLU A 98 8.27 -28.52 -8.04
C GLU A 98 8.51 -27.43 -7.00
N LEU A 99 9.23 -26.36 -7.37
CA LEU A 99 9.45 -25.19 -6.49
C LEU A 99 8.12 -24.54 -6.06
N VAL A 100 7.09 -24.58 -6.91
CA VAL A 100 5.77 -24.04 -6.56
C VAL A 100 5.17 -24.84 -5.41
N SER A 101 5.20 -26.19 -5.49
CA SER A 101 4.68 -27.07 -4.43
C SER A 101 5.46 -26.93 -3.13
N GLU A 102 6.79 -26.94 -3.23
CA GLU A 102 7.65 -26.77 -2.04
C GLU A 102 7.43 -25.40 -1.37
N ALA A 103 7.21 -24.34 -2.15
CA ALA A 103 6.93 -23.02 -1.63
C ALA A 103 5.53 -22.95 -0.99
N ALA A 104 4.52 -23.52 -1.63
CA ALA A 104 3.15 -23.55 -1.13
C ALA A 104 3.06 -24.36 0.19
N ASP A 105 3.71 -25.52 0.25
CA ASP A 105 3.75 -26.36 1.46
C ASP A 105 4.45 -25.66 2.64
N ARG A 106 5.48 -24.86 2.33
CA ARG A 106 6.30 -24.24 3.38
C ARG A 106 5.77 -22.90 3.86
N PHE A 107 5.22 -22.09 2.96
CA PHE A 107 4.85 -20.69 3.24
C PHE A 107 3.36 -20.40 3.16
N GLY A 108 2.56 -21.35 2.64
CA GLY A 108 1.14 -21.20 2.34
C GLY A 108 0.90 -20.80 0.88
N SER A 109 -0.08 -21.46 0.24
CA SER A 109 -0.47 -21.18 -1.15
C SER A 109 -0.86 -19.71 -1.36
N GLU A 110 -1.53 -19.10 -0.40
CA GLU A 110 -1.99 -17.71 -0.44
C GLU A 110 -0.85 -16.69 -0.60
N ARG A 111 0.39 -17.10 -0.34
CA ARG A 111 1.59 -16.28 -0.51
C ARG A 111 2.30 -16.47 -1.84
N ILE A 112 1.85 -17.41 -2.66
CA ILE A 112 2.52 -17.81 -3.90
C ILE A 112 1.68 -17.39 -5.10
N ILE A 113 2.21 -16.45 -5.88
CA ILE A 113 1.64 -16.01 -7.15
C ILE A 113 2.49 -16.64 -8.28
N CYS A 114 1.84 -17.24 -9.27
CA CYS A 114 2.50 -17.69 -10.46
C CYS A 114 2.10 -16.81 -11.66
N THR A 115 3.11 -16.37 -12.42
CA THR A 115 2.90 -15.54 -13.60
C THR A 115 2.82 -16.40 -14.85
N ILE A 116 1.78 -16.16 -15.66
CA ILE A 116 1.65 -16.68 -17.01
C ILE A 116 1.80 -15.50 -17.97
N ASP A 117 2.81 -15.56 -18.83
CA ASP A 117 2.96 -14.62 -19.93
C ASP A 117 2.24 -15.18 -21.14
N LEU A 118 1.10 -14.58 -21.48
CA LEU A 118 0.23 -15.09 -22.52
C LEU A 118 0.83 -14.98 -23.93
N SER A 119 1.88 -14.17 -24.10
CA SER A 119 2.63 -14.07 -25.34
C SER A 119 3.67 -15.18 -25.54
N GLU A 120 4.00 -15.91 -24.45
CA GLU A 120 5.01 -16.97 -24.43
C GLU A 120 4.42 -18.36 -24.12
N CYS A 121 3.09 -18.47 -23.97
CA CYS A 121 2.41 -19.69 -23.52
C CYS A 121 1.37 -20.18 -24.54
N ASP A 122 1.62 -21.33 -25.17
CA ASP A 122 0.75 -21.91 -26.19
C ASP A 122 -0.56 -22.48 -25.61
N ASP A 123 -0.53 -22.99 -24.36
CA ASP A 123 -1.73 -23.51 -23.65
C ASP A 123 -1.86 -22.87 -22.26
N PRO A 124 -2.34 -21.61 -22.19
CA PRO A 124 -2.42 -20.90 -20.90
C PRO A 124 -3.43 -21.51 -19.93
N VAL A 125 -4.51 -22.12 -20.42
CA VAL A 125 -5.52 -22.79 -19.57
C VAL A 125 -4.97 -24.08 -18.96
N GLY A 126 -4.31 -24.92 -19.75
CA GLY A 126 -3.67 -26.14 -19.26
C GLY A 126 -2.55 -25.83 -18.28
N TYR A 127 -1.75 -24.80 -18.57
CA TYR A 127 -0.69 -24.38 -17.65
C TYR A 127 -1.23 -23.80 -16.35
N ALA A 128 -2.31 -23.01 -16.39
CA ALA A 128 -2.98 -22.51 -15.19
C ALA A 128 -3.51 -23.65 -14.30
N ARG A 129 -4.10 -24.71 -14.88
CA ARG A 129 -4.51 -25.90 -14.13
C ARG A 129 -3.33 -26.58 -13.45
N LYS A 130 -2.23 -26.77 -14.18
CA LYS A 130 -1.01 -27.35 -13.63
C LYS A 130 -0.46 -26.52 -12.44
N LEU A 131 -0.42 -25.19 -12.56
CA LEU A 131 0.03 -24.32 -11.48
C LEU A 131 -0.87 -24.41 -10.24
N LYS A 132 -2.19 -24.53 -10.44
CA LYS A 132 -3.13 -24.79 -9.33
C LYS A 132 -2.86 -26.11 -8.64
N GLU A 133 -2.65 -27.21 -9.40
CA GLU A 133 -2.34 -28.53 -8.85
C GLU A 133 -1.02 -28.52 -8.07
N LEU A 134 -0.06 -27.68 -8.49
CA LEU A 134 1.19 -27.46 -7.78
C LEU A 134 1.07 -26.55 -6.54
N GLY A 135 -0.10 -26.00 -6.25
CA GLY A 135 -0.34 -25.20 -5.06
C GLY A 135 -0.19 -23.70 -5.21
N ALA A 136 -0.17 -23.17 -6.44
CA ALA A 136 -0.27 -21.72 -6.64
C ALA A 136 -1.57 -21.18 -6.00
N GLY A 137 -1.49 -20.05 -5.28
CA GLY A 137 -2.63 -19.43 -4.64
C GLY A 137 -3.31 -18.36 -5.49
N GLU A 138 -2.57 -17.76 -6.44
CA GLU A 138 -3.06 -16.70 -7.32
C GLU A 138 -2.30 -16.71 -8.64
N LEU A 139 -2.91 -16.27 -9.72
CA LEU A 139 -2.29 -16.15 -11.04
C LEU A 139 -2.14 -14.69 -11.44
N LEU A 140 -0.97 -14.32 -11.96
CA LEU A 140 -0.74 -13.03 -12.63
C LEU A 140 -0.62 -13.28 -14.14
N LEU A 141 -1.55 -12.73 -14.91
CA LEU A 141 -1.60 -12.89 -16.36
C LEU A 141 -0.99 -11.66 -17.04
N LEU A 142 0.17 -11.86 -17.66
CA LEU A 142 0.87 -10.79 -18.38
C LEU A 142 0.60 -10.90 -19.88
N HIS A 143 0.39 -9.76 -20.51
CA HIS A 143 0.39 -9.63 -21.94
C HIS A 143 0.95 -8.28 -22.37
N ASN A 144 1.95 -8.28 -23.24
CA ASN A 144 2.67 -7.09 -23.67
C ASN A 144 1.94 -6.26 -24.73
N ASN A 145 0.98 -6.86 -25.42
CA ASN A 145 0.14 -6.21 -26.43
C ASN A 145 -1.33 -6.51 -26.14
N MET A 146 -2.17 -5.48 -26.11
CA MET A 146 -3.62 -5.61 -25.95
C MET A 146 -4.21 -6.22 -27.23
N VAL A 147 -4.22 -7.55 -27.33
CA VAL A 147 -4.91 -8.26 -28.40
C VAL A 147 -6.33 -8.61 -27.93
N PRO A 148 -7.33 -8.59 -28.81
CA PRO A 148 -8.71 -8.96 -28.46
C PRO A 148 -8.82 -10.34 -27.79
N GLU A 149 -8.00 -11.30 -28.20
CA GLU A 149 -7.96 -12.63 -27.60
C GLU A 149 -7.51 -12.67 -26.14
N TYR A 150 -6.84 -11.63 -25.63
CA TYR A 150 -6.42 -11.56 -24.24
C TYR A 150 -7.60 -11.73 -23.27
N MET A 151 -8.67 -10.98 -23.48
CA MET A 151 -9.87 -11.03 -22.63
C MET A 151 -10.52 -12.42 -22.67
N ASP A 152 -10.57 -13.06 -23.83
CA ASP A 152 -11.15 -14.40 -24.01
C ASP A 152 -10.33 -15.46 -23.29
N ILE A 153 -9.00 -15.37 -23.37
CA ILE A 153 -8.10 -16.26 -22.64
C ILE A 153 -8.28 -16.11 -21.14
N VAL A 154 -8.34 -14.88 -20.63
CA VAL A 154 -8.56 -14.63 -19.20
C VAL A 154 -9.90 -15.19 -18.74
N ARG A 155 -10.99 -14.96 -19.49
CA ARG A 155 -12.30 -15.56 -19.21
C ARG A 155 -12.22 -17.09 -19.17
N SER A 156 -11.56 -17.68 -20.15
CA SER A 156 -11.39 -19.15 -20.22
C SER A 156 -10.61 -19.70 -19.02
N ILE A 157 -9.55 -19.01 -18.55
CA ILE A 157 -8.83 -19.39 -17.32
C ILE A 157 -9.77 -19.27 -16.12
N ARG A 158 -10.49 -18.16 -15.98
CA ARG A 158 -11.44 -17.94 -14.87
C ARG A 158 -12.54 -19.01 -14.78
N GLU A 159 -13.09 -19.43 -15.93
CA GLU A 159 -14.13 -20.46 -16.00
C GLU A 159 -13.61 -21.87 -15.68
N ASN A 160 -12.36 -22.15 -16.00
CA ASN A 160 -11.78 -23.50 -15.92
C ASN A 160 -10.85 -23.72 -14.73
N VAL A 161 -10.35 -22.62 -14.10
CA VAL A 161 -9.37 -22.69 -13.01
C VAL A 161 -9.85 -21.84 -11.84
N ALA A 162 -10.28 -22.50 -10.76
CA ALA A 162 -10.76 -21.80 -9.57
C ALA A 162 -9.57 -21.27 -8.75
N LEU A 163 -8.92 -20.22 -9.25
CA LEU A 163 -7.89 -19.42 -8.58
C LEU A 163 -8.18 -17.94 -8.80
N PRO A 164 -7.86 -17.07 -7.84
CA PRO A 164 -7.86 -15.63 -8.07
C PRO A 164 -6.90 -15.24 -9.20
N VAL A 165 -7.31 -14.25 -9.99
CA VAL A 165 -6.53 -13.79 -11.13
C VAL A 165 -6.25 -12.29 -11.02
N ILE A 166 -5.00 -11.93 -11.23
CA ILE A 166 -4.54 -10.56 -11.47
C ILE A 166 -4.33 -10.40 -12.97
N VAL A 167 -5.07 -9.51 -13.61
CA VAL A 167 -4.82 -9.13 -15.00
C VAL A 167 -3.86 -7.95 -15.05
N SER A 168 -3.09 -7.81 -16.12
CA SER A 168 -2.16 -6.69 -16.28
C SER A 168 -2.58 -5.73 -17.38
N THR A 169 -2.34 -4.43 -17.18
CA THR A 169 -2.56 -3.39 -18.19
C THR A 169 -1.50 -2.30 -18.12
N TYR A 170 -1.26 -1.64 -19.25
CA TYR A 170 -0.47 -0.41 -19.36
C TYR A 170 -1.34 0.85 -19.37
N SER A 171 -2.67 0.69 -19.35
CA SER A 171 -3.58 1.82 -19.35
C SER A 171 -3.52 2.58 -18.02
N THR A 172 -3.61 3.90 -18.10
CA THR A 172 -3.83 4.81 -16.96
C THR A 172 -5.25 5.35 -16.92
N ASN A 173 -6.09 4.96 -17.89
CA ASN A 173 -7.46 5.41 -18.00
C ASN A 173 -8.36 4.51 -17.12
N GLY A 174 -9.09 5.11 -16.21
CA GLY A 174 -9.95 4.40 -15.27
C GLY A 174 -11.12 3.68 -15.95
N GLU A 175 -11.68 4.22 -17.03
CA GLU A 175 -12.73 3.56 -17.83
C GLU A 175 -12.20 2.26 -18.46
N ALA A 176 -10.99 2.28 -19.04
CA ALA A 176 -10.38 1.07 -19.62
C ALA A 176 -10.02 0.03 -18.53
N VAL A 177 -9.64 0.48 -17.32
CA VAL A 177 -9.43 -0.40 -16.16
C VAL A 177 -10.75 -1.05 -15.73
N ALA A 178 -11.82 -0.28 -15.67
CA ALA A 178 -13.16 -0.77 -15.33
C ALA A 178 -13.67 -1.79 -16.36
N GLU A 179 -13.54 -1.49 -17.65
CA GLU A 179 -13.90 -2.38 -18.75
C GLU A 179 -13.16 -3.72 -18.63
N MET A 180 -11.83 -3.69 -18.43
CA MET A 180 -11.03 -4.90 -18.30
C MET A 180 -11.47 -5.74 -17.09
N LEU A 181 -11.72 -5.14 -15.94
CA LEU A 181 -12.20 -5.85 -14.74
C LEU A 181 -13.58 -6.48 -14.94
N LYS A 182 -14.50 -5.80 -15.66
CA LYS A 182 -15.84 -6.32 -16.00
C LYS A 182 -15.75 -7.48 -16.98
N GLU A 183 -15.06 -7.28 -18.08
CA GLU A 183 -14.96 -8.25 -19.17
C GLU A 183 -14.25 -9.55 -18.74
N THR A 184 -13.24 -9.44 -17.89
CA THR A 184 -12.47 -10.60 -17.42
C THR A 184 -13.01 -11.20 -16.14
N ASN A 185 -13.81 -10.45 -15.38
CA ASN A 185 -14.21 -10.78 -14.00
C ASN A 185 -13.03 -11.12 -13.08
N ALA A 186 -11.83 -10.59 -13.37
CA ALA A 186 -10.64 -10.79 -12.53
C ALA A 186 -10.84 -10.17 -11.14
N GLU A 187 -10.19 -10.72 -10.12
CA GLU A 187 -10.22 -10.19 -8.74
C GLU A 187 -9.37 -8.94 -8.60
N SER A 188 -8.34 -8.81 -9.42
CA SER A 188 -7.37 -7.72 -9.29
C SER A 188 -6.84 -7.31 -10.67
N ILE A 189 -6.41 -6.04 -10.76
CA ILE A 189 -5.70 -5.53 -11.92
C ILE A 189 -4.38 -4.91 -11.52
N SER A 190 -3.31 -5.26 -12.21
CA SER A 190 -1.98 -4.69 -12.03
C SER A 190 -1.70 -3.64 -13.12
N LEU A 191 -1.30 -2.44 -12.68
CA LEU A 191 -1.07 -1.29 -13.54
C LEU A 191 0.42 -1.12 -13.80
N TYR A 192 0.86 -1.45 -15.02
CA TYR A 192 2.23 -1.31 -15.48
C TYR A 192 2.40 0.05 -16.16
N ASN A 193 2.63 1.11 -15.40
CA ASN A 193 2.90 2.41 -15.99
C ASN A 193 4.01 3.13 -15.23
N LEU A 194 4.89 3.82 -15.99
CA LEU A 194 5.97 4.64 -15.45
C LEU A 194 5.50 6.04 -15.01
N GLN A 195 4.28 6.42 -15.36
CA GLN A 195 3.71 7.71 -14.97
C GLN A 195 3.04 7.60 -13.60
N LYS A 196 3.13 8.67 -12.84
CA LYS A 196 2.47 8.79 -11.55
C LYS A 196 0.96 8.88 -11.75
N MET A 197 0.21 7.93 -11.20
CA MET A 197 -1.25 7.82 -11.33
C MET A 197 -1.92 8.14 -10.00
N ASP A 198 -3.08 8.77 -10.03
CA ASP A 198 -3.96 8.87 -8.86
C ASP A 198 -4.89 7.65 -8.81
N ILE A 199 -4.64 6.78 -7.86
CA ILE A 199 -5.41 5.52 -7.74
C ILE A 199 -6.85 5.78 -7.31
N MET A 200 -7.10 6.81 -6.48
CA MET A 200 -8.47 7.19 -6.11
C MET A 200 -9.28 7.65 -7.31
N GLU A 201 -8.67 8.37 -8.25
CA GLU A 201 -9.34 8.79 -9.49
C GLU A 201 -9.70 7.57 -10.35
N ILE A 202 -8.76 6.64 -10.55
CA ILE A 202 -9.04 5.37 -11.25
C ILE A 202 -10.18 4.59 -10.58
N LYS A 203 -10.18 4.50 -9.25
CA LYS A 203 -11.25 3.83 -8.50
C LYS A 203 -12.59 4.54 -8.63
N GLN A 204 -12.62 5.86 -8.70
CA GLN A 204 -13.88 6.60 -8.95
C GLN A 204 -14.46 6.27 -10.32
N ASP A 205 -13.63 6.20 -11.35
CA ASP A 205 -14.06 5.80 -12.69
C ASP A 205 -14.57 4.35 -12.69
N CYS A 206 -13.87 3.44 -12.00
CA CYS A 206 -14.35 2.06 -11.81
C CYS A 206 -15.72 2.02 -11.13
N LYS A 207 -15.94 2.81 -10.08
CA LYS A 207 -17.24 2.86 -9.38
C LYS A 207 -18.34 3.44 -10.25
N ALA A 208 -18.03 4.48 -11.04
CA ALA A 208 -18.97 5.06 -12.01
C ALA A 208 -19.43 4.03 -13.04
N ASP A 209 -18.56 3.09 -13.38
CA ASP A 209 -18.84 1.96 -14.28
C ASP A 209 -19.39 0.71 -13.56
N ASN A 210 -19.83 0.82 -12.33
CA ASN A 210 -20.36 -0.26 -11.49
C ASN A 210 -19.38 -1.42 -11.24
N VAL A 211 -18.09 -1.12 -11.11
CA VAL A 211 -17.09 -2.06 -10.59
C VAL A 211 -16.91 -1.80 -9.10
N ASP A 212 -17.10 -2.84 -8.29
CA ASP A 212 -16.89 -2.74 -6.85
C ASP A 212 -15.39 -2.69 -6.53
N VAL A 213 -14.95 -1.52 -6.07
CA VAL A 213 -13.58 -1.22 -5.64
C VAL A 213 -13.60 -0.63 -4.23
N ASN A 214 -12.50 -0.78 -3.51
CA ASN A 214 -12.39 -0.24 -2.15
C ASN A 214 -12.23 1.29 -2.20
N LEU A 215 -13.29 2.00 -1.81
CA LEU A 215 -13.37 3.47 -1.73
C LEU A 215 -13.78 3.89 -0.32
N PHE A 216 -13.53 5.15 0.01
CA PHE A 216 -14.14 5.74 1.20
C PHE A 216 -15.65 5.89 0.98
N GLU A 217 -16.43 5.33 1.89
CA GLU A 217 -17.87 5.46 1.91
C GLU A 217 -18.29 6.15 3.21
N ALA A 218 -19.10 7.21 3.08
CA ALA A 218 -19.62 7.90 4.24
C ALA A 218 -20.69 7.04 4.91
N SER A 219 -20.53 6.75 6.19
CA SER A 219 -21.57 6.09 6.99
C SER A 219 -22.70 7.03 7.41
N MET A 220 -22.53 8.35 7.15
CA MET A 220 -23.46 9.41 7.58
C MET A 220 -23.44 10.56 6.59
N SER A 221 -24.61 11.13 6.31
CA SER A 221 -24.74 12.33 5.49
C SER A 221 -24.26 13.58 6.24
N PHE A 222 -23.68 14.54 5.51
CA PHE A 222 -23.30 15.84 6.07
C PHE A 222 -24.49 16.59 6.71
N ASP A 223 -25.68 16.37 6.20
CA ASP A 223 -26.92 17.01 6.69
C ASP A 223 -27.34 16.52 8.08
N GLU A 224 -26.72 15.47 8.61
CA GLU A 224 -26.93 14.96 9.97
C GLU A 224 -26.01 15.60 11.02
N PHE A 225 -25.05 16.43 10.58
CA PHE A 225 -24.10 17.08 11.48
C PHE A 225 -24.71 18.34 12.11
N LYS A 226 -24.26 18.66 13.31
CA LYS A 226 -24.56 19.94 13.96
C LYS A 226 -23.56 20.98 13.50
N LEU A 227 -24.01 21.85 12.62
CA LEU A 227 -23.20 22.91 12.05
C LEU A 227 -23.25 24.17 12.91
N ASN A 228 -22.21 24.99 12.81
CA ASN A 228 -22.21 26.34 13.39
C ASN A 228 -23.12 27.27 12.60
N SER A 229 -23.24 28.55 13.04
CA SER A 229 -24.09 29.56 12.40
C SER A 229 -23.77 29.82 10.92
N ASP A 230 -22.56 29.48 10.49
CA ASP A 230 -22.08 29.70 9.12
C ASP A 230 -22.28 28.45 8.25
N GLY A 231 -22.94 27.41 8.76
CA GLY A 231 -23.12 26.13 8.06
C GLY A 231 -21.84 25.29 7.95
N LEU A 232 -20.91 25.49 8.87
CA LEU A 232 -19.60 24.83 8.87
C LEU A 232 -19.44 23.93 10.09
N ILE A 233 -18.62 22.87 9.92
CA ILE A 233 -18.17 22.01 11.02
C ILE A 233 -16.65 22.12 11.20
N PRO A 234 -16.15 22.25 12.44
CA PRO A 234 -14.71 22.20 12.69
C PRO A 234 -14.17 20.79 12.42
N CYS A 235 -12.93 20.75 11.90
CA CYS A 235 -12.22 19.53 11.65
C CYS A 235 -10.84 19.59 12.29
N VAL A 236 -10.63 18.74 13.29
CA VAL A 236 -9.34 18.54 13.95
C VAL A 236 -8.55 17.54 13.11
N THR A 237 -7.37 17.93 12.64
CA THR A 237 -6.52 17.05 11.82
C THR A 237 -5.37 16.52 12.66
N GLN A 238 -5.24 15.19 12.69
CA GLN A 238 -4.28 14.45 13.50
C GLN A 238 -3.43 13.52 12.62
N HIS A 239 -2.14 13.42 12.90
CA HIS A 239 -1.29 12.45 12.21
C HIS A 239 -1.61 11.03 12.69
N TYR A 240 -1.93 10.12 11.75
CA TYR A 240 -2.48 8.81 12.07
C TYR A 240 -1.56 7.87 12.86
N LYS A 241 -0.22 7.94 12.64
CA LYS A 241 0.76 7.12 13.36
C LYS A 241 1.17 7.71 14.71
N THR A 242 1.42 9.02 14.75
CA THR A 242 1.98 9.66 15.97
C THR A 242 0.93 10.18 16.92
N GLY A 243 -0.32 10.34 16.48
CA GLY A 243 -1.38 10.98 17.26
C GLY A 243 -1.21 12.49 17.44
N GLU A 244 -0.18 13.10 16.81
CA GLU A 244 0.07 14.54 16.89
C GLU A 244 -1.06 15.34 16.22
N VAL A 245 -1.62 16.32 16.93
CA VAL A 245 -2.59 17.24 16.34
C VAL A 245 -1.85 18.23 15.44
N LEU A 246 -2.23 18.26 14.17
CA LEU A 246 -1.54 19.03 13.14
C LEU A 246 -2.14 20.42 12.94
N MET A 247 -3.45 20.50 12.86
CA MET A 247 -4.18 21.75 12.61
C MET A 247 -5.66 21.60 12.89
N VAL A 248 -6.37 22.74 12.91
CA VAL A 248 -7.84 22.81 12.87
C VAL A 248 -8.24 23.66 11.68
N ALA A 249 -9.21 23.19 10.92
CA ALA A 249 -9.86 23.94 9.85
C ALA A 249 -11.36 23.68 9.87
N TYR A 250 -12.09 24.20 8.87
CA TYR A 250 -13.53 24.04 8.78
C TYR A 250 -13.90 23.35 7.48
N MET A 251 -15.01 22.62 7.52
CA MET A 251 -15.58 21.97 6.35
C MET A 251 -17.03 22.41 6.16
N ASN A 252 -17.41 22.58 4.90
CA ASN A 252 -18.79 22.63 4.44
C ASN A 252 -19.13 21.30 3.72
N LYS A 253 -20.36 21.13 3.29
CA LYS A 253 -20.81 19.91 2.60
C LYS A 253 -19.93 19.54 1.41
N GLU A 254 -19.62 20.52 0.56
CA GLU A 254 -18.83 20.30 -0.65
C GLU A 254 -17.38 19.85 -0.34
N SER A 255 -16.75 20.46 0.67
CA SER A 255 -15.40 20.06 1.10
C SER A 255 -15.37 18.67 1.74
N TYR A 256 -16.41 18.30 2.49
CA TYR A 256 -16.57 16.98 3.07
C TYR A 256 -16.70 15.90 1.97
N GLU A 257 -17.64 16.10 1.04
CA GLU A 257 -17.86 15.17 -0.08
C GLU A 257 -16.61 15.05 -0.98
N LYS A 258 -15.93 16.17 -1.26
CA LYS A 258 -14.69 16.16 -2.02
C LYS A 258 -13.58 15.41 -1.29
N THR A 259 -13.47 15.57 0.03
CA THR A 259 -12.49 14.84 0.85
C THR A 259 -12.69 13.33 0.74
N ILE A 260 -13.92 12.85 0.89
CA ILE A 260 -14.26 11.42 0.76
C ILE A 260 -13.96 10.90 -0.65
N ARG A 261 -14.38 11.65 -1.67
CA ARG A 261 -14.19 11.27 -3.05
C ARG A 261 -12.70 11.16 -3.44
N THR A 262 -11.88 12.12 -3.02
CA THR A 262 -10.48 12.20 -3.47
C THR A 262 -9.47 11.56 -2.51
N GLY A 263 -9.89 11.23 -1.28
CA GLY A 263 -8.96 10.81 -0.22
C GLY A 263 -7.99 11.91 0.23
N ARG A 264 -8.19 13.15 -0.20
CA ARG A 264 -7.34 14.32 0.14
C ARG A 264 -8.14 15.32 0.95
N MET A 265 -7.59 15.74 2.10
CA MET A 265 -8.25 16.73 2.95
C MET A 265 -8.52 18.02 2.20
N THR A 266 -9.79 18.32 2.04
CA THR A 266 -10.31 19.56 1.46
C THR A 266 -11.11 20.28 2.53
N TYR A 267 -10.86 21.55 2.72
CA TYR A 267 -11.46 22.40 3.74
C TYR A 267 -12.22 23.57 3.09
N TRP A 268 -13.00 24.26 3.89
CA TRP A 268 -13.57 25.54 3.55
C TRP A 268 -12.75 26.67 4.15
N SER A 269 -12.18 27.53 3.31
CA SER A 269 -11.45 28.72 3.76
C SER A 269 -12.43 29.83 4.09
N ARG A 270 -12.66 30.12 5.37
CA ARG A 270 -13.55 31.20 5.83
C ARG A 270 -13.13 32.56 5.36
N SER A 271 -11.82 32.83 5.30
CA SER A 271 -11.30 34.15 4.89
C SER A 271 -11.39 34.40 3.39
N ARG A 272 -11.26 33.34 2.56
CA ARG A 272 -11.30 33.42 1.09
C ARG A 272 -12.66 33.06 0.53
N ASN A 273 -13.51 32.44 1.34
CA ASN A 273 -14.84 31.94 0.96
C ASN A 273 -14.77 30.96 -0.24
N GLU A 274 -13.85 30.00 -0.16
CA GLU A 274 -13.60 29.02 -1.23
C GLU A 274 -13.13 27.67 -0.67
N LEU A 275 -13.23 26.63 -1.50
CA LEU A 275 -12.63 25.33 -1.21
C LEU A 275 -11.10 25.43 -1.23
N TRP A 276 -10.49 24.69 -0.29
CA TRP A 276 -9.04 24.63 -0.17
C TRP A 276 -8.59 23.19 0.07
N THR A 277 -8.07 22.52 -0.94
CA THR A 277 -7.41 21.22 -0.78
C THR A 277 -6.00 21.44 -0.23
N LYS A 278 -5.74 20.83 0.93
CA LYS A 278 -4.44 20.95 1.59
C LYS A 278 -3.35 20.32 0.72
N GLY A 279 -2.37 21.12 0.34
CA GLY A 279 -1.23 20.67 -0.45
C GLY A 279 -1.26 21.07 -1.92
N ASP A 280 -2.38 21.54 -2.49
CA ASP A 280 -2.46 21.89 -3.92
C ASP A 280 -1.42 22.91 -4.36
N THR A 281 -1.06 23.85 -3.48
CA THR A 281 -0.03 24.87 -3.79
C THR A 281 1.36 24.46 -3.31
N SER A 282 1.45 23.79 -2.16
CA SER A 282 2.74 23.54 -1.48
C SER A 282 3.30 22.14 -1.70
N GLY A 283 2.53 21.19 -2.24
CA GLY A 283 2.85 19.76 -2.27
C GLY A 283 2.70 19.06 -0.91
N HIS A 284 2.36 19.80 0.16
CA HIS A 284 2.21 19.24 1.51
C HIS A 284 0.79 18.71 1.72
N TYR A 285 0.46 17.65 1.01
CA TYR A 285 -0.86 17.00 1.05
C TYR A 285 -1.15 16.34 2.40
N GLN A 286 -2.45 16.20 2.67
CA GLN A 286 -2.99 15.39 3.76
C GLN A 286 -3.88 14.31 3.15
N PHE A 287 -3.42 13.06 3.21
CA PHE A 287 -4.17 11.90 2.72
C PHE A 287 -4.98 11.29 3.86
N VAL A 288 -6.26 11.09 3.62
CA VAL A 288 -7.21 10.57 4.61
C VAL A 288 -6.88 9.12 4.94
N LYS A 289 -6.84 8.81 6.24
CA LYS A 289 -6.84 7.43 6.76
C LYS A 289 -8.18 7.11 7.43
N SER A 290 -8.76 8.06 8.15
CA SER A 290 -10.13 7.96 8.66
C SER A 290 -10.71 9.34 8.97
N LEU A 291 -12.04 9.45 8.87
CA LEU A 291 -12.83 10.55 9.39
C LEU A 291 -13.77 9.99 10.47
N THR A 292 -13.79 10.62 11.63
CA THR A 292 -14.65 10.22 12.75
C THR A 292 -15.39 11.46 13.25
N ILE A 293 -16.65 11.32 13.54
CA ILE A 293 -17.49 12.38 14.15
C ILE A 293 -17.51 12.17 15.66
N ASP A 294 -17.56 13.25 16.43
CA ASP A 294 -17.71 13.16 17.88
C ASP A 294 -19.14 12.79 18.32
N CYS A 295 -19.34 12.65 19.64
CA CYS A 295 -20.57 12.08 20.20
C CYS A 295 -21.81 12.93 19.98
N ASP A 296 -21.69 14.24 19.84
CA ASP A 296 -22.80 15.16 19.61
C ASP A 296 -22.82 15.76 18.20
N LYS A 297 -21.99 15.23 17.32
CA LYS A 297 -21.93 15.46 15.86
C LYS A 297 -21.58 16.89 15.47
N ASP A 298 -20.76 17.56 16.24
CA ASP A 298 -20.36 18.95 15.97
C ASP A 298 -18.88 19.13 15.63
N THR A 299 -18.07 18.07 15.68
CA THR A 299 -16.62 18.13 15.38
C THR A 299 -16.14 16.88 14.67
N ILE A 300 -15.42 17.04 13.55
CA ILE A 300 -14.76 15.94 12.82
C ILE A 300 -13.32 15.78 13.31
N LEU A 301 -12.92 14.55 13.62
CA LEU A 301 -11.52 14.14 13.77
C LEU A 301 -11.05 13.45 12.48
N ALA A 302 -10.13 14.08 11.77
CA ALA A 302 -9.49 13.53 10.58
C ALA A 302 -8.11 12.95 10.92
N LYS A 303 -7.92 11.64 10.79
CA LYS A 303 -6.59 11.00 10.85
C LYS A 303 -6.01 10.97 9.45
N VAL A 304 -4.80 11.52 9.28
CA VAL A 304 -4.19 11.71 7.97
C VAL A 304 -2.72 11.28 7.93
N SER A 305 -2.26 10.88 6.74
CA SER A 305 -0.85 10.88 6.37
C SER A 305 -0.48 12.28 5.89
N GLN A 306 0.44 12.95 6.60
CA GLN A 306 0.87 14.32 6.29
C GLN A 306 2.18 14.33 5.54
N ILE A 307 2.19 14.87 4.34
CA ILE A 307 3.42 15.13 3.58
C ILE A 307 3.97 16.50 3.96
N GLY A 308 5.22 16.55 4.42
CA GLY A 308 5.88 17.80 4.81
C GLY A 308 5.20 18.51 5.98
N ALA A 309 5.23 19.86 5.96
CA ALA A 309 4.69 20.72 7.01
C ALA A 309 3.18 20.93 6.89
N ALA A 310 2.46 20.79 8.01
CA ALA A 310 1.04 21.14 8.04
C ALA A 310 0.84 22.66 8.05
N CYS A 311 1.71 23.41 8.75
CA CYS A 311 1.60 24.85 8.87
C CYS A 311 2.19 25.60 7.66
N HIS A 312 1.60 26.72 7.30
CA HIS A 312 2.11 27.61 6.24
C HIS A 312 3.45 28.27 6.60
N THR A 313 3.82 28.30 7.88
CA THR A 313 5.12 28.79 8.35
C THR A 313 6.27 27.80 8.13
N GLY A 314 5.98 26.59 7.65
CA GLY A 314 6.93 25.49 7.54
C GLY A 314 7.03 24.61 8.80
N SER A 315 6.28 24.93 9.84
CA SER A 315 6.21 24.07 11.05
C SER A 315 5.41 22.81 10.80
N ARG A 316 5.81 21.69 11.43
CA ARG A 316 5.13 20.39 11.30
C ARG A 316 3.66 20.47 11.73
N THR A 317 3.37 21.19 12.82
CA THR A 317 2.04 21.44 13.36
C THR A 317 1.74 22.93 13.42
N CYS A 318 0.47 23.32 13.48
CA CYS A 318 0.06 24.70 13.78
C CYS A 318 0.15 25.03 15.29
N PHE A 319 0.35 24.03 16.15
CA PHE A 319 0.38 24.17 17.61
C PHE A 319 1.81 24.15 18.13
N PHE A 320 2.55 25.24 17.93
CA PHE A 320 3.96 25.39 18.32
C PHE A 320 4.22 26.51 19.32
N THR A 321 3.17 27.21 19.82
CA THR A 321 3.29 28.27 20.81
C THR A 321 2.53 27.89 22.07
N ASP A 322 3.26 27.68 23.16
CA ASP A 322 2.66 27.39 24.45
C ASP A 322 2.00 28.65 25.02
N LEU A 323 0.74 28.59 25.40
CA LEU A 323 0.05 29.65 26.17
C LEU A 323 0.28 29.47 27.66
N VAL A 324 0.28 28.23 28.13
CA VAL A 324 0.58 27.84 29.51
C VAL A 324 1.32 26.51 29.45
N LYS A 325 2.43 26.39 30.18
CA LYS A 325 3.18 25.14 30.29
C LYS A 325 3.55 24.90 31.76
N LYS A 326 3.38 23.68 32.23
CA LYS A 326 3.98 23.16 33.46
C LYS A 326 5.05 22.17 33.09
N ASP A 327 6.04 22.02 33.96
CA ASP A 327 6.98 20.91 33.84
C ASP A 327 6.24 19.58 34.06
N TYR A 328 6.24 18.74 33.06
CA TYR A 328 5.70 17.40 33.12
C TYR A 328 6.53 16.48 32.20
N ASN A 329 6.51 15.20 32.52
CA ASN A 329 7.13 14.23 31.62
C ASN A 329 6.23 14.06 30.38
N ASP A 330 6.66 14.63 29.25
CA ASP A 330 5.98 14.56 27.97
C ASP A 330 6.38 13.33 27.13
N THR A 331 7.12 12.40 27.76
CA THR A 331 7.53 11.17 27.09
C THR A 331 6.31 10.37 26.68
N ASN A 332 6.08 10.30 25.38
CA ASN A 332 5.07 9.40 24.81
C ASN A 332 5.67 7.98 24.72
N PRO A 333 5.19 6.99 25.49
CA PRO A 333 5.75 5.64 25.46
C PRO A 333 5.76 5.01 24.05
N LEU A 334 4.78 5.36 23.20
CA LEU A 334 4.74 4.88 21.82
C LEU A 334 5.85 5.47 20.96
N LYS A 335 6.22 6.74 21.20
CA LYS A 335 7.38 7.38 20.55
C LYS A 335 8.70 6.76 20.98
N VAL A 336 8.82 6.33 22.23
CA VAL A 336 10.04 5.68 22.73
C VAL A 336 10.34 4.41 21.94
N PHE A 337 9.34 3.58 21.66
CA PHE A 337 9.54 2.40 20.83
C PHE A 337 9.98 2.73 19.41
N GLU A 338 9.37 3.74 18.78
CA GLU A 338 9.76 4.21 17.45
C GLU A 338 11.18 4.79 17.45
N GLU A 339 11.56 5.59 18.44
CA GLU A 339 12.89 6.16 18.59
C GLU A 339 13.95 5.08 18.81
N VAL A 340 13.66 4.08 19.67
CA VAL A 340 14.55 2.93 19.90
C VAL A 340 14.71 2.12 18.60
N TYR A 341 13.60 1.82 17.90
CA TYR A 341 13.65 1.10 16.62
C TYR A 341 14.48 1.88 15.59
N ASN A 342 14.25 3.18 15.44
CA ASN A 342 14.99 4.03 14.51
C ASN A 342 16.47 4.11 14.88
N THR A 343 16.78 4.22 16.16
CA THR A 343 18.18 4.20 16.66
C THR A 343 18.88 2.90 16.32
N ILE A 344 18.21 1.76 16.52
CA ILE A 344 18.76 0.43 16.19
C ILE A 344 18.97 0.32 14.67
N ARG A 345 18.02 0.77 13.87
CA ARG A 345 18.11 0.78 12.42
C ARG A 345 19.25 1.66 11.92
N ASP A 346 19.35 2.89 12.42
CA ASP A 346 20.43 3.82 12.05
C ASP A 346 21.82 3.27 12.42
N ARG A 347 21.94 2.57 13.55
CA ARG A 347 23.20 1.88 13.93
C ARG A 347 23.55 0.73 13.01
N LYS A 348 22.56 0.07 12.42
CA LYS A 348 22.78 -0.96 11.43
C LYS A 348 23.26 -0.37 10.10
N ASP A 349 22.65 0.73 9.66
CA ASP A 349 22.95 1.38 8.37
C ASP A 349 24.21 2.27 8.44
N LYS A 350 24.49 2.85 9.61
CA LYS A 350 25.64 3.69 9.90
C LYS A 350 26.32 3.22 11.19
N PRO A 351 27.17 2.17 11.11
CA PRO A 351 27.85 1.61 12.25
C PRO A 351 28.69 2.68 12.99
N VAL A 352 28.67 2.66 14.31
CA VAL A 352 29.48 3.54 15.16
C VAL A 352 30.40 2.67 16.00
N ASP A 353 31.70 2.92 15.92
CA ASP A 353 32.72 2.14 16.63
C ASP A 353 32.49 2.12 18.13
N GLY A 354 32.71 0.96 18.76
CA GLY A 354 32.60 0.78 20.21
C GLY A 354 31.16 0.62 20.74
N VAL A 355 30.16 0.62 19.88
CA VAL A 355 28.74 0.43 20.29
C VAL A 355 28.36 -1.05 20.26
N TYR A 356 27.73 -1.51 21.36
CA TYR A 356 27.35 -2.91 21.55
C TYR A 356 26.35 -3.41 20.49
N THR A 357 25.50 -2.54 19.97
CA THR A 357 24.54 -2.87 18.90
C THR A 357 25.26 -3.33 17.61
N ASN A 358 26.37 -2.67 17.26
CA ASN A 358 27.16 -3.08 16.09
C ASN A 358 27.76 -4.48 16.26
N TYR A 359 28.29 -4.76 17.46
CA TYR A 359 28.78 -6.11 17.80
C TYR A 359 27.69 -7.18 17.61
N LEU A 360 26.44 -6.88 17.99
CA LEU A 360 25.34 -7.81 17.79
C LEU A 360 25.01 -8.03 16.31
N PHE A 361 25.04 -6.98 15.49
CA PHE A 361 24.85 -7.10 14.04
C PHE A 361 25.97 -7.89 13.37
N ASP A 362 27.22 -7.65 13.74
CA ASP A 362 28.38 -8.38 13.21
C ASP A 362 28.36 -9.86 13.56
N LYS A 363 27.86 -10.22 14.77
CA LYS A 363 27.73 -11.61 15.22
C LYS A 363 26.48 -12.31 14.70
N GLY A 364 25.53 -11.57 14.13
CA GLY A 364 24.35 -12.08 13.47
C GLY A 364 23.21 -12.51 14.40
N ILE A 365 22.17 -13.07 13.78
CA ILE A 365 20.88 -13.34 14.41
C ILE A 365 20.97 -14.28 15.63
N ASP A 366 21.83 -15.27 15.59
CA ASP A 366 21.96 -16.24 16.69
C ASP A 366 22.43 -15.55 17.99
N LYS A 367 23.36 -14.57 17.85
CA LYS A 367 23.82 -13.80 18.99
C LYS A 367 22.74 -12.84 19.52
N ILE A 368 21.95 -12.26 18.62
CA ILE A 368 20.81 -11.40 18.98
C ILE A 368 19.78 -12.21 19.75
N LEU A 369 19.36 -13.37 19.22
CA LEU A 369 18.36 -14.26 19.85
C LEU A 369 18.84 -14.78 21.21
N LYS A 370 20.11 -15.13 21.32
CA LYS A 370 20.70 -15.51 22.59
C LYS A 370 20.59 -14.38 23.63
N LYS A 371 20.86 -13.15 23.23
CA LYS A 371 20.79 -11.98 24.14
C LYS A 371 19.36 -11.64 24.53
N VAL A 372 18.39 -11.79 23.60
CA VAL A 372 16.97 -11.64 23.91
C VAL A 372 16.52 -12.72 24.92
N GLY A 373 16.96 -13.96 24.74
CA GLY A 373 16.67 -15.04 25.68
C GLY A 373 17.27 -14.82 27.08
N GLU A 374 18.52 -14.29 27.14
CA GLU A 374 19.15 -13.92 28.41
C GLU A 374 18.33 -12.83 29.12
N GLY A 375 17.97 -11.74 28.43
CA GLY A 375 17.19 -10.64 29.01
C GLY A 375 15.73 -10.96 29.31
N ALA A 376 15.16 -11.99 28.73
CA ALA A 376 13.80 -12.46 29.03
C ALA A 376 13.73 -13.36 30.27
N THR A 377 14.87 -13.83 30.77
CA THR A 377 14.99 -14.71 31.96
C THR A 377 15.50 -13.99 33.20
N GLU A 378 16.00 -12.77 33.08
CA GLU A 378 16.32 -11.81 34.15
C GLU A 378 15.07 -11.00 34.53
#